data_e17aac75dde30ea3c6bd3c718be20b74
#
_entry.id   e17aac75dde30ea3c6bd3c718be20b74
#
_cell.length_a   1.000
_cell.length_b   1.000
_cell.length_c   1.000
_cell.angle_alpha   90.00
_cell.angle_beta   90.00
_cell.angle_gamma   90.00
#
_symmetry.space_group_name_H-M   'P 1'
#
loop_
_entity.id
_entity.type
_entity.pdbx_description
1 polymer ?
#
loop_
_entity_poly.entity_id
_entity_poly.type
_entity_poly.pdbx_seq_one_letter_code
_entity_poly.pdbx_strand_id
1 'polypeptide(L)'
;MVDILSTLNKNGSGLNLSDLTTSLVAAEIQPRQKAEQKKLDAANLSISTLGQVRAQFQSLQTAVTNLQAAPILKASSGHSGVKVTITDPSKIANSSRSIGVVQTAQRQVLEFKGFTSADQTVGAGALKVEVGAWFTDAQNAPAFALNPESTVNTLNIPEGATLSQLAETLDVLPGVAARVIDKGDGTFSLGIVSDAGAGQALRFTATETVTGLSAFDTTTTNASRQIQAAQDAVLELDGITVTRPG
;
A
#
# COMPACT_ATOMS: atom_id res chain seq x y z
N MET A 1 42.94 20.23 68.29
CA MET A 1 43.03 18.95 69.04
C MET A 1 44.17 18.15 68.41
N VAL A 2 45.19 17.88 69.25
CA VAL A 2 46.32 17.05 68.79
C VAL A 2 45.74 15.65 68.56
N ASP A 3 45.84 15.13 67.32
CA ASP A 3 45.40 13.77 67.00
C ASP A 3 46.34 12.77 67.65
N ILE A 4 45.95 12.31 68.88
CA ILE A 4 46.69 11.37 69.72
C ILE A 4 46.99 10.06 68.98
N LEU A 5 46.11 9.63 68.05
CA LEU A 5 46.29 8.47 67.22
C LEU A 5 47.46 8.63 66.26
N SER A 6 47.62 9.82 65.64
CA SER A 6 48.73 10.09 64.73
C SER A 6 50.08 10.14 65.42
N THR A 7 50.05 10.57 66.66
CA THR A 7 51.30 10.68 67.54
C THR A 7 51.72 9.28 68.02
N LEU A 8 50.80 8.42 68.42
CA LEU A 8 51.07 7.02 68.81
C LEU A 8 51.56 6.18 67.62
N ASN A 9 51.10 6.46 66.43
CA ASN A 9 51.55 5.76 65.25
C ASN A 9 52.96 6.09 64.78
N LYS A 10 53.51 7.26 65.24
CA LYS A 10 54.85 7.73 64.89
C LYS A 10 55.93 7.23 65.83
N ASN A 11 55.62 6.87 67.11
CA ASN A 11 56.60 6.59 68.15
C ASN A 11 56.57 5.19 68.80
N GLY A 12 55.83 4.21 68.28
CA GLY A 12 55.73 2.90 68.92
C GLY A 12 55.62 1.76 67.93
N SER A 13 56.14 0.67 68.25
CA SER A 13 56.05 -0.71 67.79
C SER A 13 55.78 -1.05 66.27
N GLY A 14 55.70 -0.07 65.35
CA GLY A 14 55.48 -0.31 63.92
C GLY A 14 54.06 -0.80 63.51
N LEU A 15 53.12 -0.85 64.43
CA LEU A 15 51.74 -1.24 64.19
C LEU A 15 50.90 0.02 63.81
N ASN A 16 50.34 0.04 62.59
CA ASN A 16 49.43 1.11 62.22
C ASN A 16 48.07 0.90 62.91
N LEU A 17 47.84 1.57 64.05
CA LEU A 17 46.59 1.47 64.79
C LEU A 17 45.39 1.96 64.02
N SER A 18 45.58 2.92 63.10
CA SER A 18 44.50 3.43 62.24
C SER A 18 44.01 2.35 61.29
N ASP A 19 44.95 1.66 60.71
CA ASP A 19 44.59 0.55 59.77
C ASP A 19 43.97 -0.65 60.51
N LEU A 20 44.47 -0.91 61.74
CA LEU A 20 43.94 -1.98 62.60
C LEU A 20 42.50 -1.68 63.05
N THR A 21 42.23 -0.46 63.50
CA THR A 21 40.88 -0.04 63.91
C THR A 21 39.94 0.01 62.75
N THR A 22 40.37 0.48 61.57
CA THR A 22 39.56 0.50 60.33
C THR A 22 39.23 -0.93 59.89
N SER A 23 40.21 -1.84 59.93
CA SER A 23 40.01 -3.25 59.56
C SER A 23 39.09 -3.99 60.55
N LEU A 24 39.19 -3.71 61.84
CA LEU A 24 38.32 -4.29 62.86
C LEU A 24 36.87 -3.82 62.74
N VAL A 25 36.68 -2.51 62.54
CA VAL A 25 35.37 -1.92 62.31
C VAL A 25 34.77 -2.44 61.02
N ALA A 26 35.57 -2.53 59.97
CA ALA A 26 35.13 -3.11 58.71
C ALA A 26 34.70 -4.57 58.87
N ALA A 27 35.49 -5.39 59.59
CA ALA A 27 35.22 -6.80 59.84
C ALA A 27 33.90 -7.03 60.60
N GLU A 28 33.54 -6.10 61.52
CA GLU A 28 32.30 -6.20 62.29
C GLU A 28 31.07 -5.64 61.53
N ILE A 29 31.24 -4.53 60.83
CA ILE A 29 30.13 -3.81 60.20
C ILE A 29 29.82 -4.36 58.82
N GLN A 30 30.82 -4.73 58.02
CA GLN A 30 30.58 -5.22 56.65
C GLN A 30 29.65 -6.43 56.54
N PRO A 31 29.73 -7.47 57.41
CA PRO A 31 28.79 -8.60 57.32
C PRO A 31 27.34 -8.17 57.55
N ARG A 32 27.11 -7.24 58.50
CA ARG A 32 25.78 -6.70 58.79
C ARG A 32 25.26 -5.85 57.64
N GLN A 33 26.08 -4.97 57.09
CA GLN A 33 25.72 -4.19 55.92
C GLN A 33 25.37 -5.08 54.73
N LYS A 34 26.16 -6.12 54.45
CA LYS A 34 25.87 -7.08 53.38
C LYS A 34 24.57 -7.88 53.61
N ALA A 35 24.27 -8.20 54.87
CA ALA A 35 23.02 -8.90 55.21
C ALA A 35 21.79 -7.98 54.99
N GLU A 36 21.87 -6.73 55.40
CA GLU A 36 20.79 -5.75 55.17
C GLU A 36 20.66 -5.39 53.70
N GLN A 37 21.76 -5.27 52.96
CA GLN A 37 21.70 -5.05 51.52
C GLN A 37 21.00 -6.22 50.78
N LYS A 38 21.32 -7.46 51.15
CA LYS A 38 20.62 -8.64 50.58
C LYS A 38 19.11 -8.63 50.84
N LYS A 39 18.69 -8.15 52.04
CA LYS A 39 17.26 -8.03 52.35
C LYS A 39 16.60 -6.96 51.49
N LEU A 40 17.28 -5.80 51.34
CA LEU A 40 16.82 -4.72 50.47
C LEU A 40 16.70 -5.18 49.01
N ASP A 41 17.70 -5.88 48.49
CA ASP A 41 17.70 -6.42 47.13
C ASP A 41 16.57 -7.43 46.92
N ALA A 42 16.36 -8.32 47.89
CA ALA A 42 15.25 -9.29 47.85
C ALA A 42 13.88 -8.62 47.94
N ALA A 43 13.74 -7.57 48.76
CA ALA A 43 12.50 -6.79 48.83
C ALA A 43 12.23 -6.03 47.53
N ASN A 44 13.24 -5.38 46.96
CA ASN A 44 13.13 -4.70 45.66
C ASN A 44 12.80 -5.66 44.53
N LEU A 45 13.42 -6.83 44.50
CA LEU A 45 13.08 -7.90 43.52
C LEU A 45 11.61 -8.34 43.66
N SER A 46 11.14 -8.53 44.91
CA SER A 46 9.76 -8.92 45.20
C SER A 46 8.78 -7.83 44.76
N ILE A 47 9.06 -6.58 45.01
CA ILE A 47 8.26 -5.42 44.59
C ILE A 47 8.21 -5.36 43.07
N SER A 48 9.34 -5.53 42.40
CA SER A 48 9.44 -5.49 40.94
C SER A 48 8.66 -6.64 40.30
N THR A 49 8.81 -7.87 40.84
CA THR A 49 8.06 -9.03 40.33
C THR A 49 6.56 -8.91 40.53
N LEU A 50 6.14 -8.42 41.69
CA LEU A 50 4.72 -8.14 41.96
C LEU A 50 4.18 -7.04 41.04
N GLY A 51 4.98 -6.02 40.73
CA GLY A 51 4.64 -4.99 39.76
C GLY A 51 4.45 -5.56 38.35
N GLN A 52 5.32 -6.46 37.93
CA GLN A 52 5.20 -7.13 36.63
C GLN A 52 3.96 -8.03 36.56
N VAL A 53 3.71 -8.83 37.58
CA VAL A 53 2.50 -9.67 37.67
C VAL A 53 1.24 -8.82 37.59
N ARG A 54 1.20 -7.70 38.36
CA ARG A 54 0.06 -6.77 38.31
C ARG A 54 -0.14 -6.18 36.91
N ALA A 55 0.93 -5.77 36.23
CA ALA A 55 0.85 -5.27 34.87
C ALA A 55 0.31 -6.30 33.87
N GLN A 56 0.73 -7.57 34.02
CA GLN A 56 0.22 -8.67 33.19
C GLN A 56 -1.27 -8.94 33.46
N PHE A 57 -1.71 -8.90 34.72
CA PHE A 57 -3.14 -9.03 35.05
C PHE A 57 -3.97 -7.88 34.49
N GLN A 58 -3.47 -6.66 34.54
CA GLN A 58 -4.14 -5.51 33.92
C GLN A 58 -4.23 -5.66 32.39
N SER A 59 -3.18 -6.13 31.76
CA SER A 59 -3.18 -6.44 30.32
C SER A 59 -4.19 -7.52 29.97
N LEU A 60 -4.24 -8.61 30.76
CA LEU A 60 -5.23 -9.66 30.58
C LEU A 60 -6.66 -9.15 30.77
N GLN A 61 -6.90 -8.36 31.82
CA GLN A 61 -8.21 -7.74 32.06
C GLN A 61 -8.65 -6.88 30.90
N THR A 62 -7.74 -6.06 30.35
CA THR A 62 -8.01 -5.24 29.17
C THR A 62 -8.32 -6.10 27.94
N ALA A 63 -7.56 -7.17 27.72
CA ALA A 63 -7.78 -8.10 26.61
C ALA A 63 -9.15 -8.81 26.72
N VAL A 64 -9.53 -9.24 27.92
CA VAL A 64 -10.84 -9.87 28.17
C VAL A 64 -11.98 -8.87 27.98
N THR A 65 -11.83 -7.64 28.47
CA THR A 65 -12.84 -6.59 28.27
C THR A 65 -13.02 -6.26 26.79
N ASN A 66 -11.91 -6.16 26.03
CA ASN A 66 -11.95 -5.94 24.60
C ASN A 66 -12.60 -7.12 23.85
N LEU A 67 -12.35 -8.36 24.28
CA LEU A 67 -12.96 -9.54 23.70
C LEU A 67 -14.48 -9.59 23.99
N GLN A 68 -14.93 -9.18 25.18
CA GLN A 68 -16.36 -9.10 25.52
C GLN A 68 -17.07 -7.97 24.76
N ALA A 69 -16.35 -6.87 24.50
CA ALA A 69 -16.90 -5.73 23.76
C ALA A 69 -16.89 -5.95 22.23
N ALA A 70 -16.06 -6.85 21.73
CA ALA A 70 -15.99 -7.16 20.31
C ALA A 70 -17.09 -8.18 19.96
N PRO A 71 -18.10 -7.82 19.16
CA PRO A 71 -19.05 -8.79 18.65
C PRO A 71 -18.28 -9.83 17.80
N ILE A 72 -18.45 -11.12 18.09
CA ILE A 72 -17.89 -12.21 17.28
C ILE A 72 -18.72 -12.30 16.00
N LEU A 73 -18.49 -11.36 15.09
CA LEU A 73 -19.13 -11.35 13.79
C LEU A 73 -18.29 -12.17 12.82
N LYS A 74 -18.90 -13.15 12.19
CA LYS A 74 -18.29 -13.92 11.08
C LYS A 74 -19.01 -13.54 9.81
N ALA A 75 -18.26 -13.11 8.81
CA ALA A 75 -18.73 -13.00 7.46
C ALA A 75 -18.32 -14.25 6.68
N SER A 76 -19.25 -14.86 5.99
CA SER A 76 -18.99 -16.01 5.11
C SER A 76 -19.71 -15.82 3.80
N SER A 77 -19.10 -16.29 2.71
CA SER A 77 -19.72 -16.35 1.39
C SER A 77 -20.03 -17.80 1.04
N GLY A 78 -21.15 -18.03 0.39
CA GLY A 78 -21.51 -19.33 -0.17
C GLY A 78 -20.74 -19.67 -1.46
N HIS A 79 -19.96 -18.72 -2.01
CA HIS A 79 -19.21 -18.90 -3.25
C HIS A 79 -17.74 -18.50 -3.05
N SER A 80 -16.81 -19.35 -3.49
CA SER A 80 -15.36 -19.17 -3.30
C SER A 80 -14.79 -17.91 -4.02
N GLY A 81 -15.42 -17.48 -5.08
CA GLY A 81 -15.05 -16.28 -5.85
C GLY A 81 -15.49 -14.95 -5.19
N VAL A 82 -16.30 -15.00 -4.12
CA VAL A 82 -16.78 -13.81 -3.43
C VAL A 82 -16.19 -13.76 -2.04
N LYS A 83 -15.30 -12.79 -1.80
CA LYS A 83 -14.72 -12.53 -0.48
C LYS A 83 -15.53 -11.46 0.24
N VAL A 84 -16.03 -11.80 1.43
CA VAL A 84 -16.76 -10.86 2.30
C VAL A 84 -15.87 -10.46 3.46
N THR A 85 -15.75 -9.16 3.71
CA THR A 85 -14.96 -8.61 4.82
C THR A 85 -15.82 -7.63 5.63
N ILE A 86 -15.76 -7.73 6.95
CA ILE A 86 -16.42 -6.79 7.86
C ILE A 86 -15.47 -5.61 8.07
N THR A 87 -15.86 -4.43 7.61
CA THR A 87 -15.06 -3.20 7.77
C THR A 87 -15.41 -2.43 9.05
N ASP A 88 -16.65 -2.50 9.51
CA ASP A 88 -17.09 -1.84 10.73
C ASP A 88 -18.04 -2.76 11.53
N PRO A 89 -17.50 -3.49 12.53
CA PRO A 89 -18.30 -4.40 13.35
C PRO A 89 -19.43 -3.73 14.14
N SER A 90 -19.29 -2.43 14.44
CA SER A 90 -20.25 -1.70 15.25
C SER A 90 -21.56 -1.38 14.53
N LYS A 91 -21.54 -1.41 13.19
CA LYS A 91 -22.68 -1.06 12.33
C LYS A 91 -23.41 -2.27 11.75
N ILE A 92 -22.97 -3.48 12.08
CA ILE A 92 -23.51 -4.70 11.48
C ILE A 92 -24.46 -5.40 12.43
N ALA A 93 -25.68 -5.60 11.97
CA ALA A 93 -26.62 -6.56 12.56
C ALA A 93 -26.51 -7.91 11.83
N ASN A 94 -26.91 -9.01 12.49
CA ASN A 94 -27.03 -10.30 11.83
C ASN A 94 -27.95 -10.18 10.61
N SER A 95 -27.38 -10.33 9.44
CA SER A 95 -28.11 -10.24 8.17
C SER A 95 -27.52 -11.22 7.15
N SER A 96 -28.37 -11.74 6.30
CA SER A 96 -27.99 -12.48 5.10
C SER A 96 -28.34 -11.63 3.90
N ARG A 97 -27.44 -11.57 2.92
CA ARG A 97 -27.64 -10.84 1.66
C ARG A 97 -27.38 -11.78 0.51
N SER A 98 -28.20 -11.65 -0.52
CA SER A 98 -27.97 -12.33 -1.79
C SER A 98 -27.15 -11.42 -2.70
N ILE A 99 -26.05 -11.94 -3.24
CA ILE A 99 -25.19 -11.21 -4.18
C ILE A 99 -25.08 -12.06 -5.44
N GLY A 100 -25.58 -11.52 -6.55
CA GLY A 100 -25.37 -12.02 -7.90
C GLY A 100 -24.32 -11.17 -8.62
N VAL A 101 -23.43 -11.79 -9.38
CA VAL A 101 -22.53 -11.11 -10.30
C VAL A 101 -23.09 -11.27 -11.70
N VAL A 102 -23.64 -10.20 -12.26
CA VAL A 102 -24.18 -10.19 -13.63
C VAL A 102 -23.05 -10.01 -14.63
N GLN A 103 -22.12 -9.08 -14.32
CA GLN A 103 -21.00 -8.71 -15.17
C GLN A 103 -19.84 -8.22 -14.31
N THR A 104 -18.62 -8.60 -14.66
CA THR A 104 -17.41 -8.05 -14.04
C THR A 104 -16.96 -6.79 -14.76
N ALA A 105 -16.31 -5.87 -14.04
CA ALA A 105 -15.63 -4.74 -14.65
C ALA A 105 -14.57 -5.23 -15.65
N GLN A 106 -14.44 -4.56 -16.77
CA GLN A 106 -13.43 -4.85 -17.79
C GLN A 106 -12.63 -3.59 -18.11
N ARG A 107 -11.40 -3.82 -18.53
CA ARG A 107 -10.47 -2.81 -19.04
C ARG A 107 -10.70 -2.59 -20.51
N GLN A 108 -10.45 -1.39 -21.01
CA GLN A 108 -10.31 -1.21 -22.46
C GLN A 108 -8.97 -1.80 -22.92
N VAL A 109 -9.01 -2.51 -24.04
CA VAL A 109 -7.81 -2.98 -24.75
C VAL A 109 -7.83 -2.42 -26.15
N LEU A 110 -6.80 -1.63 -26.48
CA LEU A 110 -6.56 -1.07 -27.81
C LEU A 110 -5.35 -1.75 -28.44
N GLU A 111 -5.42 -2.00 -29.75
CA GLU A 111 -4.32 -2.52 -30.54
C GLU A 111 -4.06 -1.62 -31.77
N PHE A 112 -2.87 -1.09 -31.85
CA PHE A 112 -2.36 -0.36 -33.02
C PHE A 112 -1.44 -1.26 -33.81
N LYS A 113 -1.84 -1.60 -35.04
CA LYS A 113 -1.20 -2.61 -35.91
C LYS A 113 -0.40 -1.94 -37.03
N GLY A 114 0.42 -2.74 -37.72
CA GLY A 114 1.08 -2.34 -38.96
C GLY A 114 2.52 -1.90 -38.79
N PHE A 115 3.15 -2.28 -37.69
CA PHE A 115 4.57 -2.02 -37.45
C PHE A 115 5.40 -3.25 -37.82
N THR A 116 6.58 -3.02 -38.38
CA THR A 116 7.53 -4.07 -38.81
C THR A 116 8.70 -4.23 -37.84
N SER A 117 8.84 -3.30 -36.87
CA SER A 117 9.88 -3.34 -35.85
C SER A 117 9.44 -2.55 -34.62
N ALA A 118 9.93 -2.93 -33.47
CA ALA A 118 9.80 -2.16 -32.22
C ALA A 118 10.53 -0.80 -32.28
N ASP A 119 11.57 -0.71 -33.13
CA ASP A 119 12.36 0.51 -33.37
C ASP A 119 11.84 1.35 -34.53
N GLN A 120 10.68 0.97 -35.12
CA GLN A 120 10.05 1.76 -36.18
C GLN A 120 9.64 3.14 -35.66
N THR A 121 9.97 4.20 -36.40
CA THR A 121 9.58 5.57 -36.06
C THR A 121 8.07 5.79 -36.17
N VAL A 122 7.51 6.57 -35.25
CA VAL A 122 6.06 6.77 -35.10
C VAL A 122 5.55 8.15 -35.52
N GLY A 123 6.44 8.99 -36.11
CA GLY A 123 6.15 10.37 -36.41
C GLY A 123 6.40 11.26 -35.18
N ALA A 124 6.12 12.57 -35.32
CA ALA A 124 6.34 13.54 -34.25
C ALA A 124 5.14 14.48 -34.09
N GLY A 125 5.03 15.10 -32.91
CA GLY A 125 3.97 16.06 -32.61
C GLY A 125 3.46 15.92 -31.20
N ALA A 126 2.22 16.36 -30.94
CA ALA A 126 1.55 16.26 -29.68
C ALA A 126 0.54 15.11 -29.70
N LEU A 127 0.62 14.21 -28.73
CA LEU A 127 -0.35 13.14 -28.49
C LEU A 127 -1.06 13.43 -27.17
N LYS A 128 -2.33 13.80 -27.26
CA LYS A 128 -3.19 14.05 -26.11
C LYS A 128 -3.85 12.73 -25.69
N VAL A 129 -3.78 12.40 -24.41
CA VAL A 129 -4.36 11.20 -23.81
C VAL A 129 -5.42 11.62 -22.81
N GLU A 130 -6.63 11.16 -23.00
CA GLU A 130 -7.79 11.47 -22.19
C GLU A 130 -8.41 10.18 -21.66
N VAL A 131 -8.85 10.20 -20.41
CA VAL A 131 -9.57 9.10 -19.77
C VAL A 131 -11.03 9.48 -19.64
N GLY A 132 -11.94 8.55 -19.94
CA GLY A 132 -13.36 8.81 -19.87
C GLY A 132 -14.21 7.64 -20.35
N ALA A 133 -15.39 7.91 -20.83
CA ALA A 133 -16.34 6.91 -21.33
C ALA A 133 -16.70 7.14 -22.79
N TRP A 134 -16.63 6.10 -23.60
CA TRP A 134 -17.21 6.08 -24.93
C TRP A 134 -18.70 5.77 -24.84
N PHE A 135 -19.49 6.49 -25.57
CA PHE A 135 -20.94 6.28 -25.67
C PHE A 135 -21.43 6.61 -27.09
N THR A 136 -22.65 6.25 -27.38
CA THR A 136 -23.32 6.64 -28.64
C THR A 136 -24.22 7.83 -28.35
N ASP A 137 -24.04 8.91 -29.08
CA ASP A 137 -24.85 10.12 -28.95
C ASP A 137 -26.25 10.00 -29.55
N ALA A 138 -27.04 11.03 -29.44
CA ALA A 138 -28.41 11.07 -29.98
C ALA A 138 -28.47 10.99 -31.52
N GLN A 139 -27.37 11.23 -32.21
CA GLN A 139 -27.19 11.14 -33.65
C GLN A 139 -26.65 9.77 -34.08
N ASN A 140 -26.54 8.84 -33.13
CA ASN A 140 -25.97 7.50 -33.32
C ASN A 140 -24.47 7.52 -33.71
N ALA A 141 -23.76 8.57 -33.32
CA ALA A 141 -22.33 8.71 -33.54
C ALA A 141 -21.54 8.41 -32.26
N PRO A 142 -20.30 7.85 -32.36
CA PRO A 142 -19.41 7.67 -31.23
C PRO A 142 -19.05 9.01 -30.58
N ALA A 143 -19.30 9.15 -29.30
CA ALA A 143 -18.97 10.32 -28.51
C ALA A 143 -18.16 9.92 -27.28
N PHE A 144 -17.43 10.85 -26.68
CA PHE A 144 -16.57 10.60 -25.54
C PHE A 144 -16.82 11.63 -24.45
N ALA A 145 -17.18 11.16 -23.27
CA ALA A 145 -17.32 11.97 -22.06
C ALA A 145 -16.04 11.84 -21.21
N LEU A 146 -15.41 12.97 -20.93
CA LEU A 146 -14.24 13.01 -20.04
C LEU A 146 -14.60 12.54 -18.63
N ASN A 147 -13.72 11.78 -18.01
CA ASN A 147 -13.81 11.51 -16.59
C ASN A 147 -13.33 12.77 -15.82
N PRO A 148 -14.18 13.42 -15.03
CA PRO A 148 -13.83 14.68 -14.36
C PRO A 148 -12.74 14.50 -13.28
N GLU A 149 -12.51 13.26 -12.81
CA GLU A 149 -11.49 12.94 -11.82
C GLU A 149 -10.13 12.61 -12.46
N SER A 150 -10.07 12.50 -13.78
CA SER A 150 -8.84 12.15 -14.51
C SER A 150 -8.15 13.38 -15.08
N THR A 151 -6.82 13.31 -15.11
CA THR A 151 -6.00 14.36 -15.71
C THR A 151 -5.87 14.14 -17.21
N VAL A 152 -6.04 15.20 -17.99
CA VAL A 152 -5.72 15.19 -19.43
C VAL A 152 -4.21 15.34 -19.58
N ASN A 153 -3.56 14.37 -20.23
CA ASN A 153 -2.14 14.39 -20.48
C ASN A 153 -1.85 14.71 -21.95
N THR A 154 -0.89 15.61 -22.20
CA THR A 154 -0.40 15.90 -23.54
C THR A 154 1.08 15.55 -23.59
N LEU A 155 1.41 14.56 -24.39
CA LEU A 155 2.77 14.06 -24.59
C LEU A 155 3.36 14.72 -25.82
N ASN A 156 4.57 15.25 -25.72
CA ASN A 156 5.32 15.76 -26.86
C ASN A 156 6.23 14.63 -27.38
N ILE A 157 5.92 14.13 -28.57
CA ILE A 157 6.65 13.04 -29.21
C ILE A 157 7.69 13.66 -30.15
N PRO A 158 9.00 13.52 -29.85
CA PRO A 158 10.05 14.11 -30.67
C PRO A 158 10.20 13.40 -32.01
N GLU A 159 10.78 14.09 -32.97
CA GLU A 159 11.14 13.49 -34.26
C GLU A 159 12.14 12.34 -34.06
N GLY A 160 11.93 11.25 -34.77
CA GLY A 160 12.72 10.03 -34.63
C GLY A 160 12.34 9.14 -33.45
N ALA A 161 11.31 9.48 -32.68
CA ALA A 161 10.79 8.60 -31.62
C ALA A 161 10.35 7.25 -32.20
N THR A 162 10.70 6.18 -31.51
CA THR A 162 10.37 4.81 -31.89
C THR A 162 9.08 4.32 -31.22
N LEU A 163 8.52 3.22 -31.74
CA LEU A 163 7.34 2.57 -31.16
C LEU A 163 7.59 2.15 -29.69
N SER A 164 8.80 1.64 -29.37
CA SER A 164 9.19 1.30 -28.00
C SER A 164 9.20 2.52 -27.08
N GLN A 165 9.79 3.63 -27.53
CA GLN A 165 9.85 4.86 -26.75
C GLN A 165 8.46 5.46 -26.52
N LEU A 166 7.57 5.38 -27.53
CA LEU A 166 6.18 5.78 -27.35
C LEU A 166 5.47 4.90 -26.31
N ALA A 167 5.67 3.58 -26.37
CA ALA A 167 5.11 2.66 -25.37
C ALA A 167 5.60 2.99 -23.95
N GLU A 168 6.90 3.20 -23.75
CA GLU A 168 7.47 3.59 -22.46
C GLU A 168 6.90 4.93 -21.94
N THR A 169 6.74 5.90 -22.83
CA THR A 169 6.18 7.22 -22.48
C THR A 169 4.70 7.11 -22.06
N LEU A 170 3.94 6.24 -22.70
CA LEU A 170 2.53 5.97 -22.35
C LEU A 170 2.40 5.16 -21.07
N ASP A 171 3.27 4.19 -20.82
CA ASP A 171 3.24 3.29 -19.66
C ASP A 171 3.50 4.03 -18.32
N VAL A 172 4.09 5.23 -18.36
CA VAL A 172 4.28 6.08 -17.18
C VAL A 172 3.00 6.81 -16.77
N LEU A 173 2.00 6.89 -17.66
CA LEU A 173 0.75 7.60 -17.36
C LEU A 173 -0.13 6.81 -16.39
N PRO A 174 -0.75 7.48 -15.39
CA PRO A 174 -1.67 6.81 -14.47
C PRO A 174 -2.85 6.17 -15.24
N GLY A 175 -3.16 4.92 -14.93
CA GLY A 175 -4.29 4.20 -15.53
C GLY A 175 -4.07 3.76 -16.97
N VAL A 176 -2.85 3.81 -17.48
CA VAL A 176 -2.47 3.37 -18.83
C VAL A 176 -1.34 2.36 -18.72
N ALA A 177 -1.49 1.20 -19.33
CA ALA A 177 -0.40 0.25 -19.53
C ALA A 177 -0.17 0.07 -21.04
N ALA A 178 1.03 0.33 -21.50
CA ALA A 178 1.38 0.28 -22.92
C ALA A 178 2.57 -0.64 -23.17
N ARG A 179 2.45 -1.52 -24.19
CA ARG A 179 3.52 -2.47 -24.53
C ARG A 179 3.60 -2.72 -26.02
N VAL A 180 4.81 -2.84 -26.54
CA VAL A 180 5.03 -3.36 -27.88
C VAL A 180 4.94 -4.89 -27.82
N ILE A 181 4.17 -5.48 -28.72
CA ILE A 181 3.91 -6.91 -28.83
C ILE A 181 4.52 -7.39 -30.15
N ASP A 182 5.49 -8.29 -30.07
CA ASP A 182 5.97 -9.05 -31.20
C ASP A 182 4.99 -10.21 -31.45
N LYS A 183 4.42 -10.28 -32.66
CA LYS A 183 3.47 -11.32 -33.05
C LYS A 183 4.11 -12.62 -33.49
N GLY A 184 5.42 -12.66 -33.65
CA GLY A 184 6.17 -13.83 -34.11
C GLY A 184 6.05 -14.12 -35.62
N ASP A 185 5.34 -13.27 -36.36
CA ASP A 185 5.17 -13.33 -37.83
C ASP A 185 5.97 -12.23 -38.55
N GLY A 186 6.87 -11.53 -37.82
CA GLY A 186 7.64 -10.39 -38.32
C GLY A 186 6.87 -9.07 -38.22
N THR A 187 5.69 -9.05 -37.62
CA THR A 187 4.93 -7.83 -37.35
C THR A 187 4.86 -7.50 -35.87
N PHE A 188 4.73 -6.22 -35.59
CA PHE A 188 4.62 -5.68 -34.23
C PHE A 188 3.33 -4.89 -34.06
N SER A 189 2.81 -4.85 -32.85
CA SER A 189 1.66 -4.04 -32.48
C SER A 189 1.96 -3.30 -31.17
N LEU A 190 1.37 -2.10 -31.02
CA LEU A 190 1.29 -1.45 -29.73
C LEU A 190 -0.03 -1.82 -29.07
N GLY A 191 0.03 -2.55 -27.99
CA GLY A 191 -1.09 -2.84 -27.11
C GLY A 191 -1.19 -1.82 -26.00
N ILE A 192 -2.37 -1.24 -25.80
CA ILE A 192 -2.63 -0.29 -24.71
C ILE A 192 -3.83 -0.79 -23.92
N VAL A 193 -3.71 -0.78 -22.60
CA VAL A 193 -4.73 -1.27 -21.67
C VAL A 193 -5.02 -0.17 -20.65
N SER A 194 -6.31 0.14 -20.44
CA SER A 194 -6.75 1.08 -19.40
C SER A 194 -6.94 0.40 -18.05
N ASP A 195 -7.29 1.17 -17.03
CA ASP A 195 -7.89 0.61 -15.82
C ASP A 195 -9.31 0.06 -16.13
N ALA A 196 -9.85 -0.74 -15.20
CA ALA A 196 -11.18 -1.33 -15.35
C ALA A 196 -12.27 -0.30 -15.00
N GLY A 197 -13.42 -0.40 -15.70
CA GLY A 197 -14.58 0.47 -15.52
C GLY A 197 -14.91 1.30 -16.75
N ALA A 198 -16.19 1.51 -17.01
CA ALA A 198 -16.67 2.22 -18.20
C ALA A 198 -16.11 3.65 -18.33
N GLY A 199 -15.88 4.32 -17.19
CA GLY A 199 -15.29 5.66 -17.13
C GLY A 199 -13.77 5.70 -17.27
N GLN A 200 -13.11 4.58 -17.51
CA GLN A 200 -11.65 4.44 -17.65
C GLN A 200 -11.20 4.16 -19.08
N ALA A 201 -12.08 4.31 -20.05
CA ALA A 201 -11.69 4.19 -21.45
C ALA A 201 -10.78 5.33 -21.89
N LEU A 202 -9.92 5.05 -22.86
CA LEU A 202 -8.92 5.97 -23.37
C LEU A 202 -9.36 6.58 -24.70
N ARG A 203 -9.06 7.88 -24.89
CA ARG A 203 -9.10 8.56 -26.16
C ARG A 203 -7.76 9.21 -26.43
N PHE A 204 -7.23 8.95 -27.62
CA PHE A 204 -6.01 9.55 -28.12
C PHE A 204 -6.36 10.56 -29.22
N THR A 205 -5.80 11.76 -29.13
CA THR A 205 -5.92 12.79 -30.16
C THR A 205 -4.51 13.19 -30.57
N ALA A 206 -4.18 13.00 -31.84
CA ALA A 206 -2.88 13.31 -32.38
C ALA A 206 -2.91 14.64 -33.16
N THR A 207 -1.92 15.51 -32.84
CA THR A 207 -1.59 16.69 -33.65
C THR A 207 -0.17 16.52 -34.14
N GLU A 208 -0.03 15.99 -35.36
CA GLU A 208 1.29 15.65 -35.90
C GLU A 208 2.01 16.84 -36.55
N THR A 209 3.31 16.89 -36.35
CA THR A 209 4.24 17.78 -37.08
C THR A 209 5.05 16.99 -38.10
N VAL A 210 5.26 15.68 -37.86
CA VAL A 210 5.85 14.72 -38.79
C VAL A 210 4.87 13.56 -38.91
N THR A 211 4.58 13.18 -40.17
CA THR A 211 3.62 12.11 -40.50
C THR A 211 3.92 10.81 -39.79
N GLY A 212 2.87 10.16 -39.28
CA GLY A 212 2.93 8.87 -38.61
C GLY A 212 2.23 8.85 -37.25
N LEU A 213 2.21 9.98 -36.52
CA LEU A 213 1.60 10.06 -35.19
C LEU A 213 0.06 9.94 -35.23
N SER A 214 -0.58 10.39 -36.33
CA SER A 214 -2.03 10.27 -36.55
C SER A 214 -2.51 8.81 -36.58
N ALA A 215 -1.63 7.83 -36.80
CA ALA A 215 -1.99 6.42 -36.68
C ALA A 215 -2.47 6.02 -35.28
N PHE A 216 -2.14 6.79 -34.26
CA PHE A 216 -2.55 6.59 -32.88
C PHE A 216 -3.82 7.37 -32.49
N ASP A 217 -4.36 8.19 -33.38
CA ASP A 217 -5.61 8.92 -33.13
C ASP A 217 -6.81 7.97 -33.06
N THR A 218 -7.59 8.05 -31.98
CA THR A 218 -8.76 7.21 -31.75
C THR A 218 -10.07 7.99 -31.78
N THR A 219 -10.04 9.28 -32.08
CA THR A 219 -11.26 10.13 -32.08
C THR A 219 -12.36 9.60 -33.00
N THR A 220 -11.99 9.04 -34.15
CA THR A 220 -12.90 8.43 -35.11
C THR A 220 -12.65 6.94 -35.34
N THR A 221 -11.51 6.41 -34.89
CA THR A 221 -11.05 5.03 -35.17
C THR A 221 -11.11 4.10 -33.96
N ASN A 222 -11.66 4.56 -32.83
CA ASN A 222 -11.68 3.76 -31.59
C ASN A 222 -12.23 2.35 -31.82
N ALA A 223 -13.37 2.22 -32.48
CA ALA A 223 -14.01 0.91 -32.71
C ALA A 223 -13.14 -0.07 -33.51
N SER A 224 -12.32 0.42 -34.44
CA SER A 224 -11.41 -0.44 -35.25
C SER A 224 -10.12 -0.82 -34.52
N ARG A 225 -9.76 -0.08 -33.46
CA ARG A 225 -8.59 -0.31 -32.62
C ARG A 225 -8.92 -1.11 -31.36
N GLN A 226 -10.18 -1.09 -30.95
CA GLN A 226 -10.64 -1.67 -29.70
C GLN A 226 -10.82 -3.18 -29.83
N ILE A 227 -10.03 -3.92 -29.05
CA ILE A 227 -10.15 -5.37 -28.89
C ILE A 227 -11.20 -5.68 -27.81
N GLN A 228 -11.23 -4.87 -26.76
CA GLN A 228 -12.15 -4.98 -25.64
C GLN A 228 -12.58 -3.59 -25.17
N ALA A 229 -13.89 -3.42 -24.93
CA ALA A 229 -14.42 -2.19 -24.35
C ALA A 229 -14.23 -2.17 -22.83
N ALA A 230 -13.99 -0.97 -22.30
CA ALA A 230 -14.10 -0.73 -20.87
C ALA A 230 -15.56 -0.87 -20.43
N GLN A 231 -15.81 -1.53 -19.31
CA GLN A 231 -17.15 -1.66 -18.74
C GLN A 231 -17.12 -1.77 -17.22
N ASP A 232 -18.20 -1.33 -16.59
CA ASP A 232 -18.38 -1.43 -15.15
C ASP A 232 -18.79 -2.85 -14.74
N ALA A 233 -18.55 -3.18 -13.47
CA ALA A 233 -19.15 -4.33 -12.85
C ALA A 233 -20.65 -4.07 -12.61
N VAL A 234 -21.47 -5.07 -12.91
CA VAL A 234 -22.90 -5.07 -12.61
C VAL A 234 -23.18 -6.21 -11.63
N LEU A 235 -23.65 -5.81 -10.46
CA LEU A 235 -23.98 -6.71 -9.36
C LEU A 235 -25.48 -6.66 -9.09
N GLU A 236 -26.02 -7.73 -8.59
CA GLU A 236 -27.39 -7.79 -8.07
C GLU A 236 -27.34 -8.04 -6.57
N LEU A 237 -27.77 -7.07 -5.79
CA LEU A 237 -27.80 -7.15 -4.33
C LEU A 237 -29.26 -7.26 -3.87
N ASP A 238 -29.65 -8.40 -3.32
CA ASP A 238 -31.03 -8.70 -2.92
C ASP A 238 -32.07 -8.42 -4.04
N GLY A 239 -31.72 -8.67 -5.30
CA GLY A 239 -32.55 -8.40 -6.47
C GLY A 239 -32.45 -6.95 -7.01
N ILE A 240 -31.63 -6.11 -6.39
CA ILE A 240 -31.42 -4.72 -6.85
C ILE A 240 -30.12 -4.65 -7.64
N THR A 241 -30.21 -4.18 -8.88
CA THR A 241 -29.01 -3.98 -9.73
C THR A 241 -28.19 -2.80 -9.23
N VAL A 242 -26.90 -3.04 -9.06
CA VAL A 242 -25.91 -2.04 -8.63
C VAL A 242 -24.74 -2.05 -9.59
N THR A 243 -24.41 -0.90 -10.17
CA THR A 243 -23.24 -0.74 -11.04
C THR A 243 -22.07 -0.16 -10.23
N ARG A 244 -20.89 -0.70 -10.46
CA ARG A 244 -19.64 -0.25 -9.82
C ARG A 244 -18.51 -0.16 -10.84
N PRO A 245 -17.72 0.92 -10.83
CA PRO A 245 -16.44 0.93 -11.55
C PRO A 245 -15.52 -0.17 -10.99
N GLY A 246 -14.48 -0.53 -11.72
CA GLY A 246 -13.52 -1.56 -11.34
C GLY A 246 -12.61 -1.19 -10.19
#